data_2d677fa69bdf328ce99e6cc6e9d103d8
#
_entry.id   2d677fa69bdf328ce99e6cc6e9d103d8
#
_cell.length_a   1.000
_cell.length_b   1.000
_cell.length_c   1.000
_cell.angle_alpha   90.00
_cell.angle_beta   90.00
_cell.angle_gamma   90.00
#
_symmetry.space_group_name_H-M   'P 1'
#
loop_
_entity.id
_entity.type
_entity.pdbx_description
1 polymer ?
#
loop_
_entity_poly.entity_id
_entity_poly.type
_entity_poly.pdbx_seq_one_letter_code
_entity_poly.pdbx_strand_id
1 'polypeptide(L)'
;MSDKMKLTDYVTEFLQKKGIHDFFGYQGTMIAHLVDSIEHNANTKSHSSYNEQGAAFAACGYAQAKDSCACAYATSGPGAVNLLSGVADAYFDSLPVIFITGQLNTYEYSGIDGLRQQGFQEIDIVSMAKPVTKYAVQIREAQDIVRELNLAWQIANTGRKGPVLIDLPMNIQRGEVSDPVYDMKFSDEETEAAVYNRKDGGNGAAFYREAVDKADSADAAEAAEEILCKLKEAKRPVFMIGHGAAGSGEKILVDIARKHQIPVITSVLARSVLAWDDPLNCGCIGGAYGHRYANMIANAKSDLLVCFGISLCTRQIGTKVHEFARCAQIVRVDIDPYNLQREIHEGREGEKCFCVSAEDVAERLAAAESRISSYGDWLEVCRRIRRELTQVDNETPERYPNRMIAYLSDQLGDTGAVAVDVGQHMVWSYQSFHNKQDQKILFSGGHGAMGYALPAAIGAHYATGKPVACICGDGAFQMNIQELQWVKRENIPVKMVVMNNEALGMIRHLQRDYFDCVYADTSDGSGFSSCDFSDVAKAYGIRAKRIQGEDVENASGEFLEQNGPELLEIMLENGTYAYPKTCLGEPIHNQQPYIPKPIFDELMEI
;
A
#
# COMPACT_ATOMS: atom_id res chain seq x y z
N MET A 1 -1.58 7.17 -46.72
CA MET A 1 -0.69 8.07 -45.97
C MET A 1 -0.60 7.45 -44.60
N SER A 2 0.59 7.16 -44.07
CA SER A 2 0.69 6.68 -42.69
C SER A 2 0.16 7.77 -41.76
N ASP A 3 -0.72 7.40 -40.83
CA ASP A 3 -1.20 8.33 -39.82
C ASP A 3 -0.02 8.69 -38.91
N LYS A 4 0.48 9.91 -39.05
CA LYS A 4 1.55 10.46 -38.21
C LYS A 4 0.95 11.28 -37.11
N MET A 5 1.42 11.07 -35.88
CA MET A 5 1.02 11.85 -34.72
C MET A 5 2.24 12.23 -33.85
N LYS A 6 2.13 13.28 -33.07
CA LYS A 6 3.16 13.68 -32.12
C LYS A 6 3.32 12.59 -31.06
N LEU A 7 4.58 12.31 -30.64
CA LEU A 7 4.85 11.26 -29.65
C LEU A 7 4.03 11.43 -28.39
N THR A 8 3.97 12.65 -27.82
CA THR A 8 3.24 12.89 -26.57
C THR A 8 1.73 12.77 -26.72
N ASP A 9 1.19 13.03 -27.93
CA ASP A 9 -0.23 12.75 -28.23
C ASP A 9 -0.49 11.23 -28.23
N TYR A 10 0.43 10.44 -28.82
CA TYR A 10 0.37 8.98 -28.75
C TYR A 10 0.41 8.47 -27.32
N VAL A 11 1.34 8.95 -26.48
CA VAL A 11 1.45 8.57 -25.06
C VAL A 11 0.14 8.85 -24.32
N THR A 12 -0.41 10.05 -24.51
CA THR A 12 -1.66 10.48 -23.86
C THR A 12 -2.84 9.61 -24.32
N GLU A 13 -2.99 9.40 -25.62
CA GLU A 13 -4.06 8.58 -26.19
C GLU A 13 -3.92 7.10 -25.79
N PHE A 14 -2.69 6.57 -25.74
CA PHE A 14 -2.42 5.22 -25.25
C PHE A 14 -2.90 5.02 -23.83
N LEU A 15 -2.48 5.89 -22.91
CA LEU A 15 -2.83 5.80 -21.50
C LEU A 15 -4.33 6.01 -21.28
N GLN A 16 -4.94 6.93 -22.03
CA GLN A 16 -6.39 7.14 -22.00
C GLN A 16 -7.16 5.87 -22.47
N LYS A 17 -6.73 5.21 -23.54
CA LYS A 17 -7.33 3.94 -24.01
C LYS A 17 -7.15 2.80 -23.00
N LYS A 18 -6.12 2.87 -22.13
CA LYS A 18 -5.91 1.95 -21.01
C LYS A 18 -6.70 2.32 -19.75
N GLY A 19 -7.52 3.38 -19.79
CA GLY A 19 -8.40 3.80 -18.71
C GLY A 19 -7.75 4.77 -17.72
N ILE A 20 -6.61 5.37 -18.07
CA ILE A 20 -5.97 6.44 -17.30
C ILE A 20 -6.44 7.78 -17.87
N HIS A 21 -7.24 8.50 -17.09
CA HIS A 21 -7.79 9.81 -17.45
C HIS A 21 -7.17 10.93 -16.63
N ASP A 22 -6.65 10.62 -15.45
CA ASP A 22 -6.07 11.54 -14.48
C ASP A 22 -4.56 11.35 -14.41
N PHE A 23 -3.80 12.42 -14.62
CA PHE A 23 -2.35 12.45 -14.62
C PHE A 23 -1.87 13.35 -13.49
N PHE A 24 -1.01 12.85 -12.63
CA PHE A 24 -0.52 13.58 -11.45
C PHE A 24 0.90 14.08 -11.68
N GLY A 25 1.17 15.36 -11.47
CA GLY A 25 2.52 15.86 -11.69
C GLY A 25 2.74 17.30 -11.27
N TYR A 26 3.94 17.81 -11.54
CA TYR A 26 4.28 19.21 -11.42
C TYR A 26 4.94 19.68 -12.71
N GLN A 27 4.46 20.81 -13.24
CA GLN A 27 4.89 21.34 -14.52
C GLN A 27 6.36 21.78 -14.48
N GLY A 28 7.07 21.57 -15.58
CA GLY A 28 8.43 22.04 -15.79
C GLY A 28 8.81 21.97 -17.27
N THR A 29 9.88 22.67 -17.64
CA THR A 29 10.25 22.84 -19.05
C THR A 29 10.41 21.52 -19.80
N MET A 30 11.08 20.53 -19.18
CA MET A 30 11.45 19.28 -19.88
C MET A 30 10.29 18.27 -19.99
N ILE A 31 9.10 18.57 -19.45
CA ILE A 31 7.89 17.73 -19.56
C ILE A 31 6.73 18.50 -20.24
N ALA A 32 6.94 19.75 -20.64
CA ALA A 32 5.88 20.63 -21.10
C ALA A 32 5.09 20.10 -22.29
N HIS A 33 5.73 19.36 -23.21
CA HIS A 33 5.03 18.79 -24.38
C HIS A 33 4.07 17.65 -24.03
N LEU A 34 4.39 16.87 -22.97
CA LEU A 34 3.47 15.86 -22.48
C LEU A 34 2.25 16.51 -21.82
N VAL A 35 2.48 17.51 -20.96
CA VAL A 35 1.37 18.22 -20.29
C VAL A 35 0.48 18.93 -21.29
N ASP A 36 1.06 19.56 -22.34
CA ASP A 36 0.30 20.14 -23.43
C ASP A 36 -0.60 19.11 -24.13
N SER A 37 -0.09 17.92 -24.43
CA SER A 37 -0.87 16.85 -25.04
C SER A 37 -1.98 16.31 -24.12
N ILE A 38 -1.73 16.21 -22.79
CA ILE A 38 -2.74 15.81 -21.80
C ILE A 38 -3.91 16.81 -21.78
N GLU A 39 -3.62 18.11 -21.79
CA GLU A 39 -4.65 19.17 -21.72
C GLU A 39 -5.42 19.35 -23.05
N HIS A 40 -4.81 19.01 -24.20
CA HIS A 40 -5.49 19.03 -25.50
C HIS A 40 -6.39 17.81 -25.75
N ASN A 41 -6.21 16.72 -25.03
CA ASN A 41 -7.09 15.56 -25.14
C ASN A 41 -8.31 15.74 -24.23
N ALA A 42 -9.50 15.83 -24.82
CA ALA A 42 -10.75 16.10 -24.09
C ALA A 42 -11.14 15.06 -23.02
N ASN A 43 -10.48 13.90 -23.01
CA ASN A 43 -10.76 12.81 -22.08
C ASN A 43 -9.68 12.62 -21.01
N THR A 44 -8.70 13.50 -20.96
CA THR A 44 -7.61 13.46 -19.97
C THR A 44 -7.47 14.79 -19.25
N LYS A 45 -6.89 14.76 -18.05
CA LYS A 45 -6.64 15.94 -17.25
C LYS A 45 -5.34 15.81 -16.46
N SER A 46 -4.57 16.91 -16.43
CA SER A 46 -3.40 17.05 -15.58
C SER A 46 -3.79 17.65 -14.24
N HIS A 47 -3.33 17.04 -13.16
CA HIS A 47 -3.51 17.51 -11.79
C HIS A 47 -2.16 17.94 -11.21
N SER A 48 -1.99 19.24 -11.02
CA SER A 48 -0.74 19.79 -10.50
C SER A 48 -0.67 19.67 -8.97
N SER A 49 0.30 18.90 -8.48
CA SER A 49 0.76 18.93 -7.08
C SER A 49 1.61 20.20 -6.82
N TYR A 50 2.11 20.33 -5.61
CA TYR A 50 3.11 21.36 -5.26
C TYR A 50 4.48 20.77 -4.93
N ASN A 51 4.60 19.45 -5.04
CA ASN A 51 5.85 18.70 -5.01
C ASN A 51 5.64 17.40 -5.79
N GLU A 52 6.62 16.95 -6.55
CA GLU A 52 6.53 15.72 -7.35
C GLU A 52 6.41 14.45 -6.49
N GLN A 53 6.91 14.48 -5.24
CA GLN A 53 6.64 13.41 -4.27
C GLN A 53 5.14 13.31 -3.98
N GLY A 54 4.45 14.44 -3.80
CA GLY A 54 2.99 14.48 -3.64
C GLY A 54 2.26 13.93 -4.86
N ALA A 55 2.71 14.27 -6.08
CA ALA A 55 2.17 13.71 -7.31
C ALA A 55 2.32 12.18 -7.37
N ALA A 56 3.50 11.67 -7.00
CA ALA A 56 3.77 10.24 -6.99
C ALA A 56 2.89 9.50 -5.95
N PHE A 57 2.73 10.05 -4.75
CA PHE A 57 1.83 9.47 -3.73
C PHE A 57 0.35 9.58 -4.13
N ALA A 58 -0.06 10.63 -4.86
CA ALA A 58 -1.40 10.70 -5.42
C ALA A 58 -1.65 9.58 -6.43
N ALA A 59 -0.69 9.29 -7.31
CA ALA A 59 -0.77 8.16 -8.23
C ALA A 59 -0.83 6.81 -7.47
N CYS A 60 -0.06 6.64 -6.39
CA CYS A 60 -0.14 5.46 -5.52
C CYS A 60 -1.54 5.33 -4.88
N GLY A 61 -2.07 6.42 -4.32
CA GLY A 61 -3.41 6.43 -3.73
C GLY A 61 -4.52 6.14 -4.75
N TYR A 62 -4.38 6.67 -5.97
CA TYR A 62 -5.28 6.35 -7.08
C TYR A 62 -5.24 4.84 -7.42
N ALA A 63 -4.03 4.29 -7.56
CA ALA A 63 -3.85 2.88 -7.90
C ALA A 63 -4.41 1.95 -6.83
N GLN A 64 -4.18 2.25 -5.54
CA GLN A 64 -4.73 1.47 -4.42
C GLN A 64 -6.27 1.56 -4.35
N ALA A 65 -6.84 2.76 -4.54
CA ALA A 65 -8.28 2.96 -4.40
C ALA A 65 -9.06 2.30 -5.55
N LYS A 66 -8.51 2.28 -6.76
CA LYS A 66 -9.16 1.76 -7.97
C LYS A 66 -8.76 0.33 -8.34
N ASP A 67 -7.75 -0.24 -7.66
CA ASP A 67 -7.11 -1.52 -8.03
C ASP A 67 -6.65 -1.54 -9.50
N SER A 68 -6.17 -0.40 -10.02
CA SER A 68 -5.81 -0.21 -11.43
C SER A 68 -4.54 0.61 -11.60
N CYS A 69 -4.01 0.64 -12.82
CA CYS A 69 -2.82 1.42 -13.15
C CYS A 69 -3.09 2.92 -13.05
N ALA A 70 -2.09 3.66 -12.56
CA ALA A 70 -2.07 5.12 -12.49
C ALA A 70 -0.87 5.71 -13.26
N CYS A 71 -0.85 7.04 -13.44
CA CYS A 71 0.26 7.73 -14.07
C CYS A 71 0.67 8.97 -13.28
N ALA A 72 1.98 9.12 -13.04
CA ALA A 72 2.55 10.38 -12.54
C ALA A 72 3.68 10.83 -13.45
N TYR A 73 3.90 12.16 -13.51
CA TYR A 73 4.96 12.75 -14.34
C TYR A 73 5.73 13.83 -13.60
N ALA A 74 6.98 14.07 -14.04
CA ALA A 74 7.81 15.15 -13.56
C ALA A 74 8.76 15.67 -14.64
N THR A 75 9.28 16.87 -14.43
CA THR A 75 10.40 17.41 -15.23
C THR A 75 11.71 16.72 -14.89
N SER A 76 12.77 17.00 -15.62
CA SER A 76 14.13 16.47 -15.37
C SER A 76 14.75 16.98 -14.06
N GLY A 77 15.89 16.42 -13.71
CA GLY A 77 16.69 16.85 -12.57
C GLY A 77 15.94 16.69 -11.24
N PRO A 78 15.77 17.78 -10.45
CA PRO A 78 15.17 17.70 -9.12
C PRO A 78 13.73 17.16 -9.15
N GLY A 79 12.94 17.48 -10.20
CA GLY A 79 11.58 16.96 -10.33
C GLY A 79 11.54 15.44 -10.45
N ALA A 80 12.39 14.88 -11.31
CA ALA A 80 12.50 13.44 -11.47
C ALA A 80 13.01 12.75 -10.18
N VAL A 81 13.95 13.37 -9.46
CA VAL A 81 14.44 12.84 -8.17
C VAL A 81 13.36 12.86 -7.09
N ASN A 82 12.55 13.92 -7.03
CA ASN A 82 11.47 14.02 -6.06
C ASN A 82 10.41 12.90 -6.24
N LEU A 83 10.19 12.40 -7.46
CA LEU A 83 9.30 11.25 -7.68
C LEU A 83 9.77 9.95 -7.00
N LEU A 84 11.09 9.76 -6.82
CA LEU A 84 11.67 8.47 -6.43
C LEU A 84 11.11 7.89 -5.12
N SER A 85 10.71 8.74 -4.18
CA SER A 85 10.07 8.28 -2.94
C SER A 85 8.74 7.56 -3.23
N GLY A 86 7.91 8.12 -4.10
CA GLY A 86 6.66 7.47 -4.51
C GLY A 86 6.87 6.30 -5.47
N VAL A 87 7.93 6.34 -6.30
CA VAL A 87 8.33 5.16 -7.12
C VAL A 87 8.67 3.98 -6.22
N ALA A 88 9.45 4.21 -5.15
CA ALA A 88 9.79 3.18 -4.17
C ALA A 88 8.53 2.69 -3.42
N ASP A 89 7.63 3.59 -3.05
CA ASP A 89 6.35 3.25 -2.40
C ASP A 89 5.52 2.30 -3.29
N ALA A 90 5.32 2.66 -4.55
CA ALA A 90 4.64 1.82 -5.53
C ALA A 90 5.32 0.46 -5.72
N TYR A 91 6.65 0.40 -5.67
CA TYR A 91 7.41 -0.84 -5.82
C TYR A 91 7.18 -1.81 -4.65
N PHE A 92 7.31 -1.31 -3.42
CA PHE A 92 7.17 -2.16 -2.23
C PHE A 92 5.73 -2.60 -2.00
N ASP A 93 4.76 -1.75 -2.35
CA ASP A 93 3.33 -2.07 -2.23
C ASP A 93 2.74 -2.76 -3.46
N SER A 94 3.59 -3.02 -4.48
CA SER A 94 3.20 -3.74 -5.71
C SER A 94 2.10 -3.03 -6.52
N LEU A 95 2.17 -1.70 -6.60
CA LEU A 95 1.20 -0.88 -7.31
C LEU A 95 1.63 -0.65 -8.76
N PRO A 96 0.76 -0.87 -9.74
CA PRO A 96 1.05 -0.58 -11.13
C PRO A 96 0.96 0.93 -11.36
N VAL A 97 2.10 1.61 -11.42
CA VAL A 97 2.19 3.04 -11.71
C VAL A 97 3.17 3.28 -12.85
N ILE A 98 2.75 4.05 -13.84
CA ILE A 98 3.62 4.52 -14.92
C ILE A 98 4.14 5.89 -14.54
N PHE A 99 5.45 5.98 -14.29
CA PHE A 99 6.13 7.24 -14.05
C PHE A 99 6.76 7.73 -15.36
N ILE A 100 6.50 8.99 -15.71
CA ILE A 100 7.06 9.62 -16.91
C ILE A 100 7.89 10.81 -16.49
N THR A 101 9.17 10.80 -16.84
CA THR A 101 10.08 11.93 -16.59
C THR A 101 10.43 12.64 -17.89
N GLY A 102 10.54 13.97 -17.82
CA GLY A 102 11.13 14.73 -18.88
C GLY A 102 12.66 14.72 -18.78
N GLN A 103 13.33 14.96 -19.88
CA GLN A 103 14.79 15.03 -19.95
C GLN A 103 15.25 16.08 -20.96
N LEU A 104 16.51 16.46 -20.89
CA LEU A 104 17.17 17.32 -21.86
C LEU A 104 17.01 16.80 -23.30
N ASN A 105 17.23 17.70 -24.28
CA ASN A 105 17.33 17.23 -25.67
C ASN A 105 18.56 16.31 -25.83
N THR A 106 18.42 15.28 -26.63
CA THR A 106 19.49 14.27 -26.82
C THR A 106 20.82 14.83 -27.31
N TYR A 107 20.78 15.96 -28.02
CA TYR A 107 21.98 16.66 -28.50
C TYR A 107 22.68 17.53 -27.44
N GLU A 108 22.11 17.66 -26.26
CA GLU A 108 22.68 18.38 -25.11
C GLU A 108 23.53 17.46 -24.21
N TYR A 109 23.51 16.15 -24.44
CA TYR A 109 24.36 15.22 -23.69
C TYR A 109 25.82 15.31 -24.12
N SER A 110 26.75 15.22 -23.16
CA SER A 110 28.16 15.30 -23.45
C SER A 110 28.73 14.09 -24.18
N GLY A 111 28.21 12.91 -23.95
CA GLY A 111 28.83 11.65 -24.34
C GLY A 111 30.20 11.38 -23.70
N ILE A 112 30.58 12.14 -22.66
CA ILE A 112 31.86 12.00 -21.94
C ILE A 112 31.63 11.19 -20.68
N ASP A 113 32.22 10.01 -20.61
CA ASP A 113 32.16 9.16 -19.42
C ASP A 113 32.75 9.87 -18.19
N GLY A 114 32.02 9.81 -17.08
CA GLY A 114 32.44 10.43 -15.82
C GLY A 114 32.20 11.94 -15.72
N LEU A 115 31.71 12.60 -16.75
CA LEU A 115 31.23 13.97 -16.62
C LEU A 115 29.94 14.00 -15.80
N ARG A 116 29.93 14.83 -14.72
CA ARG A 116 28.76 14.87 -13.82
C ARG A 116 27.52 15.48 -14.48
N GLN A 117 27.71 16.52 -15.30
CA GLN A 117 26.62 17.24 -15.94
C GLN A 117 27.19 18.15 -17.07
N GLN A 118 26.54 18.16 -18.23
CA GLN A 118 26.78 19.13 -19.28
C GLN A 118 25.57 20.05 -19.44
N GLY A 119 24.39 19.51 -19.62
CA GLY A 119 23.16 20.28 -19.74
C GLY A 119 22.52 20.59 -18.37
N PHE A 120 21.80 21.69 -18.27
CA PHE A 120 21.11 22.09 -17.03
C PHE A 120 20.04 21.08 -16.64
N GLN A 121 20.07 20.55 -15.40
CA GLN A 121 19.18 19.53 -14.89
C GLN A 121 19.33 18.13 -15.54
N GLU A 122 20.45 17.87 -16.23
CA GLU A 122 20.80 16.54 -16.71
C GLU A 122 20.94 15.57 -15.54
N ILE A 123 20.29 14.40 -15.62
CA ILE A 123 20.41 13.35 -14.61
C ILE A 123 20.13 11.97 -15.23
N ASP A 124 20.83 10.96 -14.78
CA ASP A 124 20.54 9.55 -15.13
C ASP A 124 19.45 8.99 -14.20
N ILE A 125 18.22 9.44 -14.42
CA ILE A 125 17.07 8.98 -13.61
C ILE A 125 16.75 7.50 -13.83
N VAL A 126 17.05 6.98 -15.01
CA VAL A 126 16.82 5.56 -15.33
C VAL A 126 17.66 4.66 -14.42
N SER A 127 18.98 4.95 -14.28
CA SER A 127 19.84 4.17 -13.37
C SER A 127 19.44 4.34 -11.91
N MET A 128 18.98 5.54 -11.51
CA MET A 128 18.52 5.81 -10.15
C MET A 128 17.22 5.06 -9.82
N ALA A 129 16.29 4.94 -10.77
CA ALA A 129 15.02 4.28 -10.59
C ALA A 129 15.08 2.75 -10.72
N LYS A 130 16.07 2.22 -11.44
CA LYS A 130 16.22 0.76 -11.69
C LYS A 130 16.01 -0.13 -10.46
N PRO A 131 16.56 0.12 -9.27
CA PRO A 131 16.38 -0.75 -8.10
C PRO A 131 14.95 -0.80 -7.56
N VAL A 132 14.13 0.21 -7.85
CA VAL A 132 12.78 0.40 -7.30
C VAL A 132 11.69 0.51 -8.37
N THR A 133 11.96 -0.03 -9.57
CA THR A 133 10.94 -0.17 -10.63
C THR A 133 11.01 -1.56 -11.25
N LYS A 134 9.99 -2.06 -11.88
CA LYS A 134 10.04 -3.29 -12.69
C LYS A 134 10.72 -3.07 -14.02
N TYR A 135 10.58 -1.89 -14.59
CA TYR A 135 11.19 -1.49 -15.84
C TYR A 135 11.50 0.02 -15.83
N ALA A 136 12.66 0.39 -16.37
CA ALA A 136 13.02 1.79 -16.53
C ALA A 136 13.80 1.97 -17.83
N VAL A 137 13.35 2.91 -18.68
CA VAL A 137 13.93 3.14 -20.01
C VAL A 137 13.91 4.61 -20.38
N GLN A 138 14.96 5.07 -21.07
CA GLN A 138 14.99 6.35 -21.76
C GLN A 138 14.69 6.13 -23.25
N ILE A 139 13.76 6.89 -23.80
CA ILE A 139 13.39 6.84 -25.23
C ILE A 139 14.42 7.64 -26.03
N ARG A 140 15.02 7.01 -27.03
CA ARG A 140 16.07 7.64 -27.84
C ARG A 140 15.58 8.07 -29.22
N GLU A 141 14.67 7.33 -29.80
CA GLU A 141 14.01 7.64 -31.07
C GLU A 141 12.49 7.71 -30.87
N ALA A 142 11.80 8.62 -31.54
CA ALA A 142 10.37 8.82 -31.31
C ALA A 142 9.54 7.55 -31.60
N GLN A 143 9.93 6.75 -32.59
CA GLN A 143 9.20 5.53 -32.96
C GLN A 143 9.32 4.43 -31.88
N ASP A 144 10.39 4.41 -31.07
CA ASP A 144 10.60 3.41 -30.01
C ASP A 144 9.51 3.46 -28.95
N ILE A 145 8.87 4.63 -28.75
CA ILE A 145 7.81 4.78 -27.74
C ILE A 145 6.66 3.78 -27.95
N VAL A 146 6.37 3.39 -29.20
CA VAL A 146 5.29 2.46 -29.49
C VAL A 146 5.56 1.11 -28.86
N ARG A 147 6.79 0.60 -29.01
CA ARG A 147 7.19 -0.65 -28.38
C ARG A 147 7.33 -0.51 -26.86
N GLU A 148 8.07 0.49 -26.42
CA GLU A 148 8.47 0.63 -25.03
C GLU A 148 7.29 0.93 -24.09
N LEU A 149 6.30 1.72 -24.54
CA LEU A 149 5.11 2.01 -23.74
C LEU A 149 4.18 0.80 -23.62
N ASN A 150 3.99 0.03 -24.71
CA ASN A 150 3.24 -1.22 -24.65
C ASN A 150 3.92 -2.26 -23.74
N LEU A 151 5.25 -2.39 -23.82
CA LEU A 151 6.05 -3.28 -22.98
C LEU A 151 5.98 -2.85 -21.50
N ALA A 152 6.19 -1.57 -21.22
CA ALA A 152 6.09 -1.01 -19.86
C ALA A 152 4.71 -1.24 -19.25
N TRP A 153 3.65 -1.04 -20.04
CA TRP A 153 2.27 -1.33 -19.62
C TRP A 153 2.09 -2.80 -19.23
N GLN A 154 2.54 -3.72 -20.08
CA GLN A 154 2.43 -5.15 -19.79
C GLN A 154 3.23 -5.51 -18.55
N ILE A 155 4.47 -5.06 -18.42
CA ILE A 155 5.33 -5.32 -17.25
C ILE A 155 4.70 -4.78 -15.96
N ALA A 156 4.15 -3.56 -15.97
CA ALA A 156 3.53 -2.98 -14.78
C ALA A 156 2.34 -3.80 -14.25
N ASN A 157 1.57 -4.42 -15.15
CA ASN A 157 0.28 -5.04 -14.84
C ASN A 157 0.31 -6.57 -14.78
N THR A 158 1.41 -7.24 -15.14
CA THR A 158 1.50 -8.72 -15.14
C THR A 158 2.41 -9.24 -14.01
N GLY A 159 2.16 -10.48 -13.58
CA GLY A 159 2.85 -11.08 -12.46
C GLY A 159 2.66 -10.25 -11.18
N ARG A 160 3.68 -10.17 -10.33
CA ARG A 160 3.67 -9.20 -9.23
C ARG A 160 3.67 -7.80 -9.82
N LYS A 161 2.56 -7.07 -9.69
CA LYS A 161 2.41 -5.71 -10.20
C LYS A 161 3.47 -4.77 -9.64
N GLY A 162 3.73 -3.64 -10.31
CA GLY A 162 4.69 -2.66 -9.79
C GLY A 162 4.98 -1.52 -10.78
N PRO A 163 5.75 -0.51 -10.35
CA PRO A 163 6.01 0.69 -11.12
C PRO A 163 6.97 0.45 -12.28
N VAL A 164 6.78 1.28 -13.31
CA VAL A 164 7.71 1.44 -14.43
C VAL A 164 8.04 2.92 -14.63
N LEU A 165 9.21 3.22 -15.19
CA LEU A 165 9.63 4.59 -15.49
C LEU A 165 10.03 4.73 -16.95
N ILE A 166 9.49 5.76 -17.62
CA ILE A 166 9.82 6.13 -19.00
C ILE A 166 10.37 7.55 -18.99
N ASP A 167 11.63 7.70 -19.39
CA ASP A 167 12.31 8.99 -19.48
C ASP A 167 12.25 9.53 -20.92
N LEU A 168 11.67 10.72 -21.10
CA LEU A 168 11.34 11.30 -22.39
C LEU A 168 12.15 12.57 -22.66
N PRO A 169 13.26 12.53 -23.44
CA PRO A 169 13.96 13.73 -23.87
C PRO A 169 13.07 14.71 -24.64
N MET A 170 13.23 16.01 -24.38
CA MET A 170 12.33 17.05 -24.88
C MET A 170 12.22 17.12 -26.42
N ASN A 171 13.31 16.88 -27.15
CA ASN A 171 13.26 16.79 -28.61
C ASN A 171 12.51 15.53 -29.08
N ILE A 172 12.59 14.43 -28.35
CA ILE A 172 11.89 13.19 -28.64
C ILE A 172 10.38 13.35 -28.39
N GLN A 173 9.97 14.07 -27.33
CA GLN A 173 8.55 14.39 -27.06
C GLN A 173 7.86 15.08 -28.25
N ARG A 174 8.61 15.85 -29.06
CA ARG A 174 8.10 16.55 -30.25
C ARG A 174 8.16 15.71 -31.50
N GLY A 175 8.81 14.56 -31.44
CA GLY A 175 8.96 13.68 -32.59
C GLY A 175 7.63 13.11 -33.08
N GLU A 176 7.63 12.60 -34.32
CA GLU A 176 6.46 11.97 -34.92
C GLU A 176 6.53 10.44 -34.79
N VAL A 177 5.40 9.86 -34.45
CA VAL A 177 5.16 8.41 -34.46
C VAL A 177 4.34 8.04 -35.68
N SER A 178 4.77 7.03 -36.41
CA SER A 178 4.05 6.46 -37.56
C SER A 178 3.42 5.14 -37.17
N ASP A 179 2.22 4.86 -37.68
CA ASP A 179 1.50 3.61 -37.48
C ASP A 179 1.36 3.23 -36.00
N PRO A 180 0.64 4.01 -35.17
CA PRO A 180 0.52 3.82 -33.74
C PRO A 180 -0.18 2.49 -33.42
N VAL A 181 0.40 1.70 -32.50
CA VAL A 181 -0.15 0.44 -31.99
C VAL A 181 -0.43 0.55 -30.49
N TYR A 182 -1.65 0.19 -30.06
CA TYR A 182 -2.10 0.37 -28.67
C TYR A 182 -2.20 -0.93 -27.86
N ASP A 183 -2.14 -2.09 -28.52
CA ASP A 183 -2.32 -3.42 -27.89
C ASP A 183 -1.27 -4.44 -28.37
N MET A 184 -0.01 -3.99 -28.45
CA MET A 184 1.10 -4.89 -28.74
C MET A 184 1.28 -5.87 -27.57
N LYS A 185 1.46 -7.16 -27.88
CA LYS A 185 1.69 -8.20 -26.90
C LYS A 185 3.11 -8.70 -27.00
N PHE A 186 3.69 -8.99 -25.84
CA PHE A 186 5.02 -9.52 -25.70
C PHE A 186 4.94 -10.90 -25.04
N SER A 187 5.82 -11.80 -25.42
CA SER A 187 5.97 -13.09 -24.77
C SER A 187 6.52 -12.93 -23.34
N ASP A 188 6.34 -13.97 -22.53
CA ASP A 188 6.90 -13.97 -21.18
C ASP A 188 8.44 -13.85 -21.21
N GLU A 189 9.12 -14.50 -22.19
CA GLU A 189 10.56 -14.35 -22.40
C GLU A 189 10.98 -12.90 -22.68
N GLU A 190 10.23 -12.16 -23.50
CA GLU A 190 10.53 -10.75 -23.81
C GLU A 190 10.33 -9.85 -22.59
N THR A 191 9.24 -10.05 -21.84
CA THR A 191 8.97 -9.28 -20.62
C THR A 191 9.98 -9.58 -19.53
N GLU A 192 10.33 -10.84 -19.33
CA GLU A 192 11.36 -11.26 -18.39
C GLU A 192 12.73 -10.69 -18.77
N ALA A 193 13.15 -10.84 -20.02
CA ALA A 193 14.41 -10.28 -20.49
C ALA A 193 14.50 -8.77 -20.24
N ALA A 194 13.42 -8.02 -20.45
CA ALA A 194 13.36 -6.58 -20.19
C ALA A 194 13.50 -6.26 -18.69
N VAL A 195 12.86 -7.05 -17.83
CA VAL A 195 12.98 -6.93 -16.36
C VAL A 195 14.38 -7.32 -15.89
N TYR A 196 15.04 -8.31 -16.51
CA TYR A 196 16.31 -8.88 -16.09
C TYR A 196 17.55 -8.19 -16.67
N ASN A 197 17.45 -7.48 -17.78
CA ASN A 197 18.54 -6.61 -18.25
C ASN A 197 18.96 -5.54 -17.22
N ARG A 198 18.31 -5.53 -16.07
CA ARG A 198 18.62 -4.73 -14.87
C ARG A 198 19.86 -5.18 -14.09
N LYS A 199 20.25 -6.44 -14.18
CA LYS A 199 21.29 -7.01 -13.31
C LYS A 199 22.59 -7.23 -14.10
N ASP A 200 23.19 -6.16 -14.56
CA ASP A 200 24.61 -6.18 -14.90
C ASP A 200 25.40 -6.54 -13.64
N GLY A 201 25.76 -7.81 -13.51
CA GLY A 201 26.80 -8.26 -12.59
C GLY A 201 26.43 -9.12 -11.39
N GLY A 202 25.30 -9.80 -11.36
CA GLY A 202 25.04 -10.72 -10.25
C GLY A 202 24.19 -11.94 -10.61
N ASN A 203 24.42 -13.06 -9.93
CA ASN A 203 23.72 -14.35 -10.03
C ASN A 203 22.18 -14.31 -9.94
N GLY A 204 21.56 -13.13 -9.90
CA GLY A 204 20.13 -12.95 -9.68
C GLY A 204 19.22 -13.44 -10.81
N ALA A 205 19.65 -13.33 -12.08
CA ALA A 205 18.83 -13.83 -13.20
C ALA A 205 18.82 -15.36 -13.25
N ALA A 206 19.99 -15.99 -12.99
CA ALA A 206 20.08 -17.45 -12.90
C ALA A 206 19.30 -17.99 -11.69
N PHE A 207 19.35 -17.28 -10.57
CA PHE A 207 18.63 -17.65 -9.35
C PHE A 207 17.11 -17.49 -9.49
N TYR A 208 16.64 -16.46 -10.21
CA TYR A 208 15.21 -16.31 -10.52
C TYR A 208 14.74 -17.40 -11.48
N ARG A 209 15.46 -17.67 -12.57
CA ARG A 209 15.16 -18.78 -13.47
C ARG A 209 15.10 -20.11 -12.72
N GLU A 210 16.06 -20.38 -11.84
CA GLU A 210 16.02 -21.58 -11.00
C GLU A 210 14.83 -21.59 -10.03
N ALA A 211 14.41 -20.43 -9.54
CA ALA A 211 13.25 -20.29 -8.66
C ALA A 211 11.92 -20.40 -9.43
N VAL A 212 11.85 -19.80 -10.62
CA VAL A 212 10.70 -19.92 -11.55
C VAL A 212 10.63 -21.34 -12.10
N ASP A 213 11.74 -21.93 -12.55
CA ASP A 213 11.80 -23.32 -13.03
C ASP A 213 11.36 -24.33 -11.95
N LYS A 214 11.62 -24.05 -10.66
CA LYS A 214 11.11 -24.84 -9.54
C LYS A 214 9.62 -24.55 -9.23
N ALA A 215 9.13 -23.38 -9.60
CA ALA A 215 7.80 -22.91 -9.32
C ALA A 215 6.81 -23.15 -10.47
N ASP A 216 7.27 -23.14 -11.73
CA ASP A 216 6.48 -23.43 -12.94
C ASP A 216 5.92 -24.86 -12.99
N SER A 217 6.39 -25.76 -12.10
CA SER A 217 5.79 -27.09 -11.95
C SER A 217 4.52 -27.09 -11.11
N ALA A 218 4.17 -26.01 -10.42
CA ALA A 218 2.97 -25.90 -9.58
C ALA A 218 1.79 -25.38 -10.40
N ASP A 219 0.94 -26.27 -10.86
CA ASP A 219 -0.36 -25.93 -11.43
C ASP A 219 -1.30 -25.42 -10.33
N ALA A 220 -2.13 -24.43 -10.63
CA ALA A 220 -3.20 -23.96 -9.74
C ALA A 220 -4.12 -25.09 -9.27
N ALA A 221 -4.26 -26.13 -10.09
CA ALA A 221 -5.02 -27.33 -9.74
C ALA A 221 -4.35 -28.15 -8.63
N GLU A 222 -3.01 -28.28 -8.65
CA GLU A 222 -2.25 -28.96 -7.61
C GLU A 222 -2.34 -28.19 -6.29
N ALA A 223 -2.18 -26.87 -6.33
CA ALA A 223 -2.33 -26.01 -5.15
C ALA A 223 -3.72 -26.11 -4.54
N ALA A 224 -4.77 -26.08 -5.37
CA ALA A 224 -6.15 -26.20 -4.92
C ALA A 224 -6.43 -27.60 -4.32
N GLU A 225 -5.89 -28.66 -4.92
CA GLU A 225 -6.05 -30.04 -4.42
C GLU A 225 -5.38 -30.23 -3.05
N GLU A 226 -4.14 -29.70 -2.88
CA GLU A 226 -3.45 -29.71 -1.58
C GLU A 226 -4.26 -28.94 -0.52
N ILE A 227 -4.77 -27.75 -0.85
CA ILE A 227 -5.61 -26.96 0.06
C ILE A 227 -6.87 -27.74 0.45
N LEU A 228 -7.57 -28.34 -0.51
CA LEU A 228 -8.77 -29.15 -0.24
C LEU A 228 -8.47 -30.37 0.63
N CYS A 229 -7.32 -31.01 0.41
CA CYS A 229 -6.88 -32.13 1.22
C CYS A 229 -6.62 -31.70 2.67
N LYS A 230 -5.89 -30.59 2.85
CA LYS A 230 -5.60 -30.04 4.19
C LYS A 230 -6.85 -29.53 4.90
N LEU A 231 -7.77 -28.88 4.19
CA LEU A 231 -9.05 -28.44 4.76
C LEU A 231 -9.87 -29.63 5.28
N LYS A 232 -9.84 -30.77 4.59
CA LYS A 232 -10.56 -31.97 5.04
C LYS A 232 -10.05 -32.50 6.38
N GLU A 233 -8.77 -32.34 6.67
CA GLU A 233 -8.11 -32.81 7.90
C GLU A 233 -8.19 -31.79 9.03
N ALA A 234 -8.20 -30.49 8.69
CA ALA A 234 -8.17 -29.40 9.64
C ALA A 234 -9.49 -29.26 10.42
N LYS A 235 -9.35 -28.88 11.68
CA LYS A 235 -10.47 -28.52 12.56
C LYS A 235 -10.57 -27.01 12.79
N ARG A 236 -9.45 -26.31 12.63
CA ARG A 236 -9.30 -24.88 12.94
C ARG A 236 -8.57 -24.11 11.82
N PRO A 237 -9.06 -24.21 10.55
CA PRO A 237 -8.44 -23.53 9.43
C PRO A 237 -8.67 -22.02 9.49
N VAL A 238 -7.72 -21.27 8.94
CA VAL A 238 -7.81 -19.82 8.76
C VAL A 238 -7.35 -19.47 7.35
N PHE A 239 -8.10 -18.62 6.65
CA PHE A 239 -7.63 -17.96 5.44
C PHE A 239 -6.90 -16.67 5.80
N MET A 240 -5.65 -16.57 5.38
CA MET A 240 -4.85 -15.36 5.51
C MET A 240 -4.75 -14.67 4.15
N ILE A 241 -5.38 -13.49 4.01
CA ILE A 241 -5.47 -12.77 2.74
C ILE A 241 -4.57 -11.56 2.77
N GLY A 242 -3.63 -11.51 1.82
CA GLY A 242 -2.77 -10.36 1.57
C GLY A 242 -3.15 -9.59 0.32
N HIS A 243 -2.48 -8.46 0.07
CA HIS A 243 -2.72 -7.62 -1.11
C HIS A 243 -2.45 -8.35 -2.44
N GLY A 244 -1.61 -9.39 -2.45
CA GLY A 244 -1.37 -10.19 -3.64
C GLY A 244 -2.58 -10.99 -4.14
N ALA A 245 -3.65 -11.07 -3.36
CA ALA A 245 -4.94 -11.65 -3.77
C ALA A 245 -5.96 -10.62 -4.26
N ALA A 246 -5.61 -9.31 -4.27
CA ALA A 246 -6.53 -8.22 -4.61
C ALA A 246 -7.21 -8.40 -5.98
N GLY A 247 -8.48 -8.00 -6.05
CA GLY A 247 -9.30 -8.10 -7.27
C GLY A 247 -10.31 -9.23 -7.23
N SER A 248 -10.42 -9.99 -8.32
CA SER A 248 -11.39 -11.11 -8.44
C SER A 248 -11.06 -12.26 -7.51
N GLY A 249 -9.78 -12.59 -7.35
CA GLY A 249 -9.34 -13.66 -6.45
C GLY A 249 -9.76 -13.43 -4.99
N GLU A 250 -9.61 -12.21 -4.50
CA GLU A 250 -10.04 -11.78 -3.17
C GLU A 250 -11.53 -12.04 -2.94
N LYS A 251 -12.37 -11.63 -3.91
CA LYS A 251 -13.83 -11.79 -3.82
C LYS A 251 -14.23 -13.27 -3.76
N ILE A 252 -13.64 -14.08 -4.63
CA ILE A 252 -13.90 -15.54 -4.67
C ILE A 252 -13.49 -16.19 -3.34
N LEU A 253 -12.31 -15.84 -2.79
CA LEU A 253 -11.85 -16.37 -1.51
C LEU A 253 -12.77 -15.99 -0.35
N VAL A 254 -13.26 -14.75 -0.32
CA VAL A 254 -14.23 -14.28 0.68
C VAL A 254 -15.56 -15.03 0.55
N ASP A 255 -16.05 -15.27 -0.67
CA ASP A 255 -17.30 -16.01 -0.91
C ASP A 255 -17.17 -17.48 -0.45
N ILE A 256 -16.04 -18.13 -0.74
CA ILE A 256 -15.74 -19.48 -0.21
C ILE A 256 -15.70 -19.45 1.31
N ALA A 257 -14.97 -18.51 1.91
CA ALA A 257 -14.86 -18.37 3.35
C ALA A 257 -16.25 -18.15 4.00
N ARG A 258 -17.11 -17.34 3.37
CA ARG A 258 -18.48 -17.06 3.85
C ARG A 258 -19.37 -18.31 3.82
N LYS A 259 -19.34 -19.02 2.71
CA LYS A 259 -20.15 -20.24 2.52
C LYS A 259 -19.75 -21.34 3.49
N HIS A 260 -18.45 -21.52 3.73
CA HIS A 260 -17.90 -22.57 4.57
C HIS A 260 -17.55 -22.11 5.98
N GLN A 261 -17.85 -20.85 6.32
CA GLN A 261 -17.64 -20.26 7.65
C GLN A 261 -16.17 -20.36 8.12
N ILE A 262 -15.23 -20.10 7.20
CA ILE A 262 -13.80 -20.07 7.49
C ILE A 262 -13.42 -18.66 7.97
N PRO A 263 -12.80 -18.51 9.16
CA PRO A 263 -12.33 -17.22 9.64
C PRO A 263 -11.24 -16.63 8.72
N VAL A 264 -11.27 -15.30 8.54
CA VAL A 264 -10.34 -14.59 7.66
C VAL A 264 -9.50 -13.60 8.48
N ILE A 265 -8.19 -13.68 8.30
CA ILE A 265 -7.21 -12.72 8.82
C ILE A 265 -6.56 -12.02 7.63
N THR A 266 -6.35 -10.69 7.74
CA THR A 266 -5.79 -9.91 6.64
C THR A 266 -4.39 -9.37 6.95
N SER A 267 -3.65 -8.97 5.91
CA SER A 267 -2.51 -8.06 6.05
C SER A 267 -2.99 -6.60 6.14
N VAL A 268 -2.11 -5.66 6.50
CA VAL A 268 -2.44 -4.22 6.57
C VAL A 268 -2.95 -3.71 5.23
N LEU A 269 -2.27 -4.05 4.11
CA LEU A 269 -2.67 -3.62 2.77
C LEU A 269 -3.96 -4.30 2.25
N ALA A 270 -4.38 -5.39 2.88
CA ALA A 270 -5.64 -6.09 2.59
C ALA A 270 -6.73 -5.79 3.63
N ARG A 271 -6.56 -4.73 4.45
CA ARG A 271 -7.47 -4.40 5.56
C ARG A 271 -8.91 -4.16 5.10
N SER A 272 -9.10 -3.72 3.85
CA SER A 272 -10.40 -3.41 3.26
C SER A 272 -11.14 -4.60 2.65
N VAL A 273 -10.56 -5.80 2.69
CA VAL A 273 -11.17 -7.03 2.13
C VAL A 273 -12.52 -7.35 2.76
N LEU A 274 -12.64 -7.10 4.06
CA LEU A 274 -13.87 -7.27 4.83
C LEU A 274 -14.21 -5.99 5.58
N ALA A 275 -15.50 -5.68 5.70
CA ALA A 275 -15.96 -4.64 6.61
C ALA A 275 -15.56 -4.97 8.05
N TRP A 276 -15.46 -3.94 8.88
CA TRP A 276 -15.09 -4.11 10.29
C TRP A 276 -15.99 -5.08 11.04
N ASP A 277 -17.28 -5.00 10.81
CA ASP A 277 -18.33 -5.78 11.48
C ASP A 277 -18.64 -7.11 10.79
N ASP A 278 -17.98 -7.43 9.68
CA ASP A 278 -18.18 -8.70 8.99
C ASP A 278 -17.90 -9.89 9.93
N PRO A 279 -18.81 -10.85 10.00
CA PRO A 279 -18.68 -12.03 10.87
C PRO A 279 -17.41 -12.87 10.62
N LEU A 280 -16.85 -12.84 9.41
CA LEU A 280 -15.62 -13.57 9.06
C LEU A 280 -14.36 -12.84 9.48
N ASN A 281 -14.46 -11.52 9.72
CA ASN A 281 -13.31 -10.68 9.98
C ASN A 281 -12.66 -11.01 11.32
N CYS A 282 -11.54 -11.68 11.29
CA CYS A 282 -10.70 -11.98 12.45
C CYS A 282 -9.49 -11.03 12.56
N GLY A 283 -9.58 -9.85 11.95
CA GLY A 283 -8.62 -8.75 12.09
C GLY A 283 -7.41 -8.83 11.19
N CYS A 284 -6.40 -8.02 11.54
CA CYS A 284 -5.18 -7.86 10.78
C CYS A 284 -4.00 -8.42 11.59
N ILE A 285 -3.19 -9.28 10.95
CA ILE A 285 -1.98 -9.81 11.56
C ILE A 285 -0.88 -8.74 11.61
N GLY A 286 -0.09 -8.75 12.68
CA GLY A 286 1.07 -7.88 12.78
C GLY A 286 2.00 -8.27 13.91
N GLY A 287 3.28 -8.46 13.56
CA GLY A 287 4.31 -8.92 14.51
C GLY A 287 4.49 -8.00 15.71
N ALA A 288 4.51 -6.67 15.49
CA ALA A 288 4.65 -5.70 16.58
C ALA A 288 3.30 -5.18 17.09
N TYR A 289 2.35 -4.88 16.20
CA TYR A 289 1.15 -4.10 16.53
C TYR A 289 -0.16 -4.69 15.97
N GLY A 290 -0.18 -5.94 15.48
CA GLY A 290 -1.41 -6.59 15.00
C GLY A 290 -2.52 -6.62 16.06
N HIS A 291 -3.74 -6.93 15.63
CA HIS A 291 -4.82 -7.17 16.58
C HIS A 291 -4.49 -8.37 17.48
N ARG A 292 -4.69 -8.22 18.79
CA ARG A 292 -4.46 -9.33 19.75
C ARG A 292 -5.15 -10.62 19.34
N TYR A 293 -6.41 -10.50 18.95
CA TYR A 293 -7.22 -11.65 18.56
C TYR A 293 -6.73 -12.27 17.24
N ALA A 294 -6.33 -11.48 16.24
CA ALA A 294 -5.77 -12.00 15.01
C ALA A 294 -4.46 -12.76 15.26
N ASN A 295 -3.57 -12.16 16.05
CA ASN A 295 -2.31 -12.77 16.44
C ASN A 295 -2.51 -14.05 17.26
N MET A 296 -3.47 -14.06 18.19
CA MET A 296 -3.79 -15.26 18.98
C MET A 296 -4.38 -16.38 18.12
N ILE A 297 -5.35 -16.07 17.26
CA ILE A 297 -5.99 -17.04 16.36
C ILE A 297 -4.95 -17.64 15.42
N ALA A 298 -4.16 -16.82 14.73
CA ALA A 298 -3.18 -17.32 13.77
C ALA A 298 -2.03 -18.07 14.42
N ASN A 299 -1.47 -17.52 15.52
CA ASN A 299 -0.21 -18.02 16.10
C ASN A 299 -0.40 -19.16 17.11
N ALA A 300 -1.51 -19.16 17.87
CA ALA A 300 -1.69 -20.06 19.00
C ALA A 300 -2.84 -21.06 18.86
N LYS A 301 -3.82 -20.77 17.97
CA LYS A 301 -5.07 -21.54 17.95
C LYS A 301 -5.34 -22.32 16.68
N SER A 302 -4.91 -21.81 15.51
CA SER A 302 -5.12 -22.49 14.23
C SER A 302 -4.31 -23.79 14.11
N ASP A 303 -4.83 -24.74 13.36
CA ASP A 303 -4.13 -25.97 12.95
C ASP A 303 -3.80 -25.97 11.44
N LEU A 304 -4.40 -25.05 10.68
CA LEU A 304 -4.10 -24.80 9.27
C LEU A 304 -4.18 -23.31 8.95
N LEU A 305 -3.13 -22.76 8.36
CA LEU A 305 -3.12 -21.44 7.73
C LEU A 305 -3.02 -21.60 6.23
N VAL A 306 -4.01 -21.10 5.49
CA VAL A 306 -3.94 -20.99 4.03
C VAL A 306 -3.71 -19.53 3.67
N CYS A 307 -2.53 -19.23 3.14
CA CYS A 307 -2.02 -17.88 2.91
C CYS A 307 -2.08 -17.54 1.43
N PHE A 308 -2.87 -16.53 1.05
CA PHE A 308 -3.05 -16.08 -0.32
C PHE A 308 -2.45 -14.69 -0.52
N GLY A 309 -1.38 -14.58 -1.30
CA GLY A 309 -0.74 -13.30 -1.63
C GLY A 309 -0.31 -12.49 -0.42
N ILE A 310 0.15 -13.14 0.64
CA ILE A 310 0.64 -12.52 1.88
C ILE A 310 2.10 -12.91 2.13
N SER A 311 2.96 -11.90 2.30
CA SER A 311 4.41 -12.11 2.32
C SER A 311 4.93 -12.79 3.60
N LEU A 312 4.18 -12.80 4.70
CA LEU A 312 4.60 -13.28 6.03
C LEU A 312 5.97 -12.71 6.46
N CYS A 313 6.19 -11.42 6.21
CA CYS A 313 7.41 -10.73 6.60
C CYS A 313 7.51 -10.55 8.13
N THR A 314 8.68 -10.16 8.62
CA THR A 314 8.90 -9.97 10.07
C THR A 314 7.96 -8.96 10.71
N ARG A 315 7.45 -7.98 9.96
CA ARG A 315 6.40 -7.06 10.45
C ARG A 315 5.05 -7.74 10.64
N GLN A 316 4.79 -8.86 9.96
CA GLN A 316 3.54 -9.63 10.08
C GLN A 316 3.64 -10.74 11.10
N ILE A 317 4.75 -11.48 11.14
CA ILE A 317 4.89 -12.69 11.97
C ILE A 317 5.91 -12.56 13.12
N GLY A 318 6.52 -11.38 13.28
CA GLY A 318 7.54 -11.14 14.30
C GLY A 318 8.95 -11.57 13.88
N THR A 319 9.92 -11.30 14.75
CA THR A 319 11.33 -11.61 14.48
C THR A 319 11.70 -13.06 14.81
N LYS A 320 10.91 -13.73 15.65
CA LYS A 320 11.06 -15.16 15.97
C LYS A 320 10.22 -16.00 15.01
N VAL A 321 10.60 -15.99 13.73
CA VAL A 321 9.83 -16.67 12.66
C VAL A 321 9.55 -18.15 12.96
N HIS A 322 10.48 -18.86 13.64
CA HIS A 322 10.28 -20.27 14.03
C HIS A 322 9.22 -20.47 15.10
N GLU A 323 8.80 -19.42 15.79
CA GLU A 323 7.76 -19.49 16.81
C GLU A 323 6.37 -19.15 16.24
N PHE A 324 6.30 -18.74 14.98
CA PHE A 324 5.03 -18.43 14.35
C PHE A 324 4.23 -19.71 14.04
N ALA A 325 2.98 -19.76 14.48
CA ALA A 325 1.99 -20.81 14.17
C ALA A 325 2.50 -22.25 14.35
N ARG A 326 3.21 -22.56 15.45
CA ARG A 326 3.90 -23.85 15.69
C ARG A 326 3.02 -25.08 15.56
N CYS A 327 1.72 -24.95 15.81
CA CYS A 327 0.77 -26.07 15.78
C CYS A 327 0.01 -26.15 14.46
N ALA A 328 0.20 -25.18 13.55
CA ALA A 328 -0.51 -25.11 12.29
C ALA A 328 0.35 -25.63 11.13
N GLN A 329 -0.29 -26.33 10.20
CA GLN A 329 0.25 -26.52 8.85
C GLN A 329 0.07 -25.21 8.09
N ILE A 330 0.97 -24.88 7.16
CA ILE A 330 0.93 -23.64 6.40
C ILE A 330 0.97 -23.96 4.90
N VAL A 331 -0.03 -23.48 4.17
CA VAL A 331 -0.04 -23.51 2.69
C VAL A 331 0.09 -22.10 2.20
N ARG A 332 1.10 -21.81 1.38
CA ARG A 332 1.37 -20.48 0.82
C ARG A 332 1.16 -20.49 -0.67
N VAL A 333 0.32 -19.58 -1.12
CA VAL A 333 0.07 -19.29 -2.54
C VAL A 333 0.52 -17.85 -2.80
N ASP A 334 1.56 -17.68 -3.59
CA ASP A 334 2.09 -16.36 -3.94
C ASP A 334 2.66 -16.41 -5.36
N ILE A 335 2.49 -15.33 -6.10
CA ILE A 335 3.02 -15.20 -7.46
C ILE A 335 4.52 -14.86 -7.48
N ASP A 336 5.07 -14.46 -6.34
CA ASP A 336 6.47 -14.07 -6.20
C ASP A 336 7.31 -15.22 -5.60
N PRO A 337 8.15 -15.89 -6.43
CA PRO A 337 8.98 -17.00 -5.97
C PRO A 337 9.97 -16.58 -4.86
N TYR A 338 10.40 -15.32 -4.83
CA TYR A 338 11.31 -14.84 -3.78
C TYR A 338 10.62 -14.74 -2.41
N ASN A 339 9.33 -14.38 -2.38
CA ASN A 339 8.56 -14.43 -1.15
C ASN A 339 8.45 -15.86 -0.61
N LEU A 340 8.28 -16.83 -1.50
CA LEU A 340 8.14 -18.24 -1.14
C LEU A 340 9.44 -18.90 -0.67
N GLN A 341 10.61 -18.37 -1.05
CA GLN A 341 11.91 -18.83 -0.54
C GLN A 341 12.16 -18.43 0.91
N ARG A 342 11.38 -17.51 1.46
CA ARG A 342 11.48 -17.16 2.87
C ARG A 342 10.96 -18.32 3.71
N GLU A 343 11.88 -19.04 4.34
CA GLU A 343 11.54 -20.11 5.25
C GLU A 343 10.93 -19.53 6.53
N ILE A 344 9.69 -19.96 6.82
CA ILE A 344 9.01 -19.58 8.06
C ILE A 344 9.38 -20.57 9.16
N HIS A 345 9.63 -21.83 8.77
CA HIS A 345 10.00 -22.89 9.69
C HIS A 345 11.14 -23.73 9.10
N GLU A 346 12.38 -23.36 9.36
CA GLU A 346 13.55 -24.12 8.93
C GLU A 346 13.44 -25.59 9.42
N GLY A 347 13.40 -26.53 8.47
CA GLY A 347 13.34 -27.96 8.76
C GLY A 347 12.00 -28.49 9.28
N ARG A 348 10.90 -27.70 9.20
CA ARG A 348 9.58 -28.12 9.65
C ARG A 348 8.82 -28.89 8.56
N GLU A 349 8.39 -30.11 8.89
CA GLU A 349 7.36 -30.78 8.10
C GLU A 349 6.02 -30.01 8.25
N GLY A 350 5.42 -29.55 7.14
CA GLY A 350 4.08 -28.94 7.15
C GLY A 350 3.94 -27.57 6.49
N GLU A 351 5.00 -27.00 5.91
CA GLU A 351 4.90 -25.86 5.00
C GLU A 351 4.88 -26.35 3.55
N LYS A 352 3.89 -25.88 2.77
CA LYS A 352 3.75 -26.10 1.33
C LYS A 352 3.68 -24.75 0.63
N CYS A 353 4.49 -24.56 -0.40
CA CYS A 353 4.59 -23.34 -1.17
C CYS A 353 4.23 -23.58 -2.63
N PHE A 354 3.34 -22.74 -3.18
CA PHE A 354 2.91 -22.79 -4.57
C PHE A 354 3.12 -21.43 -5.22
N CYS A 355 3.98 -21.37 -6.24
CA CYS A 355 4.23 -20.16 -7.01
C CYS A 355 3.21 -20.06 -8.14
N VAL A 356 2.03 -19.56 -7.79
CA VAL A 356 0.89 -19.46 -8.68
C VAL A 356 0.00 -18.29 -8.26
N SER A 357 -0.80 -17.79 -9.19
CA SER A 357 -1.76 -16.73 -8.92
C SER A 357 -2.79 -17.16 -7.86
N ALA A 358 -3.01 -16.31 -6.86
CA ALA A 358 -4.06 -16.52 -5.86
C ALA A 358 -5.46 -16.56 -6.51
N GLU A 359 -5.67 -15.83 -7.61
CA GLU A 359 -6.92 -15.83 -8.39
C GLU A 359 -7.18 -17.17 -9.04
N ASP A 360 -6.18 -17.75 -9.74
CA ASP A 360 -6.32 -19.05 -10.40
C ASP A 360 -6.62 -20.16 -9.40
N VAL A 361 -5.97 -20.12 -8.22
CA VAL A 361 -6.25 -21.08 -7.14
C VAL A 361 -7.65 -20.87 -6.58
N ALA A 362 -8.08 -19.63 -6.37
CA ALA A 362 -9.41 -19.29 -5.88
C ALA A 362 -10.51 -19.81 -6.82
N GLU A 363 -10.33 -19.67 -8.14
CA GLU A 363 -11.27 -20.21 -9.14
C GLU A 363 -11.35 -21.76 -9.08
N ARG A 364 -10.21 -22.44 -8.92
CA ARG A 364 -10.18 -23.90 -8.77
C ARG A 364 -10.85 -24.36 -7.47
N LEU A 365 -10.63 -23.65 -6.37
CA LEU A 365 -11.30 -23.92 -5.10
C LEU A 365 -12.82 -23.73 -5.21
N ALA A 366 -13.28 -22.64 -5.85
CA ALA A 366 -14.69 -22.40 -6.10
C ALA A 366 -15.35 -23.51 -6.94
N ALA A 367 -14.66 -24.00 -7.98
CA ALA A 367 -15.14 -25.10 -8.81
C ALA A 367 -15.29 -26.42 -8.03
N ALA A 368 -14.51 -26.60 -6.96
CA ALA A 368 -14.50 -27.80 -6.11
C ALA A 368 -15.07 -27.58 -4.70
N GLU A 369 -15.77 -26.47 -4.45
CA GLU A 369 -16.23 -26.03 -3.13
C GLU A 369 -17.10 -27.05 -2.38
N SER A 370 -17.84 -27.91 -3.10
CA SER A 370 -18.65 -28.99 -2.49
C SER A 370 -17.83 -29.98 -1.66
N ARG A 371 -16.51 -29.96 -1.79
CA ARG A 371 -15.57 -30.79 -1.02
C ARG A 371 -15.12 -30.13 0.29
N ILE A 372 -15.44 -28.86 0.51
CA ILE A 372 -15.06 -28.11 1.71
C ILE A 372 -16.15 -28.30 2.78
N SER A 373 -15.73 -28.63 4.00
CA SER A 373 -16.62 -28.73 5.15
C SER A 373 -17.00 -27.34 5.69
N SER A 374 -18.02 -27.27 6.54
CA SER A 374 -18.33 -26.04 7.28
C SER A 374 -17.52 -26.00 8.58
N TYR A 375 -17.05 -24.80 8.96
CA TYR A 375 -16.25 -24.56 10.17
C TYR A 375 -16.95 -23.59 11.14
N GLY A 376 -18.28 -23.63 11.18
CA GLY A 376 -19.09 -22.71 11.98
C GLY A 376 -18.74 -22.70 13.47
N ASP A 377 -18.49 -23.87 14.06
CA ASP A 377 -18.10 -23.98 15.47
C ASP A 377 -16.75 -23.29 15.73
N TRP A 378 -15.80 -23.45 14.82
CA TRP A 378 -14.50 -22.78 14.89
C TRP A 378 -14.63 -21.26 14.70
N LEU A 379 -15.42 -20.82 13.74
CA LEU A 379 -15.67 -19.40 13.53
C LEU A 379 -16.30 -18.76 14.78
N GLU A 380 -17.20 -19.45 15.47
CA GLU A 380 -17.78 -18.91 16.71
C GLU A 380 -16.74 -18.81 17.84
N VAL A 381 -15.80 -19.75 17.94
CA VAL A 381 -14.65 -19.63 18.84
C VAL A 381 -13.80 -18.40 18.49
N CYS A 382 -13.51 -18.19 17.20
CA CYS A 382 -12.75 -16.99 16.76
C CYS A 382 -13.49 -15.69 17.10
N ARG A 383 -14.81 -15.66 16.93
CA ARG A 383 -15.65 -14.52 17.30
C ARG A 383 -15.64 -14.27 18.81
N ARG A 384 -15.64 -15.33 19.62
CA ARG A 384 -15.51 -15.22 21.07
C ARG A 384 -14.17 -14.62 21.45
N ILE A 385 -13.05 -15.12 20.89
CA ILE A 385 -11.71 -14.58 21.11
C ILE A 385 -11.67 -13.09 20.72
N ARG A 386 -12.21 -12.73 19.55
CA ARG A 386 -12.29 -11.33 19.09
C ARG A 386 -13.07 -10.47 20.09
N ARG A 387 -14.25 -10.89 20.52
CA ARG A 387 -15.11 -10.14 21.44
C ARG A 387 -14.42 -9.89 22.79
N GLU A 388 -13.88 -10.95 23.41
CA GLU A 388 -13.24 -10.87 24.72
C GLU A 388 -11.97 -10.02 24.68
N LEU A 389 -11.12 -10.19 23.67
CA LEU A 389 -9.90 -9.38 23.56
C LEU A 389 -10.18 -7.94 23.10
N THR A 390 -11.24 -7.68 22.34
CA THR A 390 -11.70 -6.32 22.06
C THR A 390 -12.17 -5.63 23.34
N GLN A 391 -12.85 -6.34 24.24
CA GLN A 391 -13.25 -5.79 25.54
C GLN A 391 -12.03 -5.43 26.39
N VAL A 392 -11.04 -6.33 26.52
CA VAL A 392 -9.77 -6.06 27.21
C VAL A 392 -9.09 -4.81 26.64
N ASP A 393 -9.05 -4.71 25.32
CA ASP A 393 -8.47 -3.57 24.62
C ASP A 393 -9.23 -2.26 24.88
N ASN A 394 -10.55 -2.29 24.93
CA ASN A 394 -11.38 -1.10 25.20
C ASN A 394 -11.28 -0.63 26.66
N GLU A 395 -11.04 -1.55 27.59
CA GLU A 395 -10.83 -1.26 29.01
C GLU A 395 -9.40 -0.78 29.31
N THR A 396 -8.46 -0.91 28.36
CA THR A 396 -7.07 -0.48 28.50
C THR A 396 -6.96 1.05 28.37
N PRO A 397 -6.57 1.80 29.42
CA PRO A 397 -6.54 3.27 29.40
C PRO A 397 -5.64 3.84 28.30
N GLU A 398 -4.47 3.25 28.09
CA GLU A 398 -3.47 3.68 27.11
C GLU A 398 -3.99 3.64 25.66
N ARG A 399 -5.10 2.96 25.42
CA ARG A 399 -5.74 2.87 24.10
C ARG A 399 -6.78 3.96 23.84
N TYR A 400 -6.78 5.06 24.59
CA TYR A 400 -7.70 6.17 24.30
C TYR A 400 -7.58 6.72 22.86
N PRO A 401 -6.40 6.77 22.17
CA PRO A 401 -6.38 7.20 20.77
C PRO A 401 -7.07 6.21 19.82
N ASN A 402 -7.02 4.91 20.14
CA ASN A 402 -7.75 3.88 19.40
C ASN A 402 -9.27 4.10 19.47
N ARG A 403 -9.79 4.47 20.65
CA ARG A 403 -11.22 4.80 20.82
C ARG A 403 -11.62 6.05 20.04
N MET A 404 -10.74 7.06 19.97
CA MET A 404 -10.93 8.24 19.12
C MET A 404 -11.03 7.85 17.64
N ILE A 405 -10.11 7.01 17.15
CA ILE A 405 -10.14 6.53 15.76
C ILE A 405 -11.43 5.75 15.48
N ALA A 406 -11.86 4.87 16.38
CA ALA A 406 -13.13 4.15 16.24
C ALA A 406 -14.30 5.11 16.12
N TYR A 407 -14.42 6.05 17.04
CA TYR A 407 -15.45 7.09 17.01
C TYR A 407 -15.43 7.92 15.71
N LEU A 408 -14.25 8.43 15.32
CA LEU A 408 -14.09 9.22 14.11
C LEU A 408 -14.46 8.42 12.85
N SER A 409 -14.15 7.12 12.80
CA SER A 409 -14.51 6.27 11.67
C SER A 409 -16.01 6.14 11.47
N ASP A 410 -16.78 6.16 12.57
CA ASP A 410 -18.24 6.14 12.53
C ASP A 410 -18.83 7.49 12.04
N GLN A 411 -18.11 8.61 12.29
CA GLN A 411 -18.52 9.97 11.90
C GLN A 411 -18.11 10.35 10.46
N LEU A 412 -17.15 9.68 9.85
CA LEU A 412 -16.64 10.03 8.52
C LEU A 412 -17.62 9.79 7.36
N GLY A 413 -18.82 9.29 7.63
CA GLY A 413 -19.87 9.13 6.63
C GLY A 413 -19.51 8.16 5.49
N ASP A 414 -20.04 8.39 4.29
CA ASP A 414 -19.78 7.59 3.09
C ASP A 414 -18.55 8.13 2.34
N THR A 415 -17.37 7.95 2.91
CA THR A 415 -16.12 8.23 2.21
C THR A 415 -15.69 7.03 1.37
N GLY A 416 -15.27 7.28 0.11
CA GLY A 416 -14.84 6.23 -0.81
C GLY A 416 -13.53 5.58 -0.39
N ALA A 417 -12.63 6.37 0.20
CA ALA A 417 -11.35 5.90 0.70
C ALA A 417 -10.88 6.73 1.91
N VAL A 418 -10.06 6.10 2.74
CA VAL A 418 -9.34 6.74 3.86
C VAL A 418 -7.86 6.42 3.73
N ALA A 419 -7.03 7.43 3.48
CA ALA A 419 -5.59 7.28 3.47
C ALA A 419 -5.02 7.52 4.88
N VAL A 420 -4.11 6.68 5.31
CA VAL A 420 -3.52 6.75 6.64
C VAL A 420 -2.01 6.89 6.52
N ASP A 421 -1.46 7.93 7.16
CA ASP A 421 -0.04 8.21 7.13
C ASP A 421 0.76 7.31 8.07
N VAL A 422 2.08 7.38 8.01
CA VAL A 422 3.00 6.54 8.78
C VAL A 422 3.34 7.16 10.12
N GLY A 423 3.04 6.43 11.19
CA GLY A 423 3.25 6.85 12.57
C GLY A 423 2.41 6.04 13.56
N GLN A 424 2.24 6.56 14.77
CA GLN A 424 1.37 5.93 15.78
C GLN A 424 -0.10 5.88 15.32
N HIS A 425 -0.54 6.93 14.65
CA HIS A 425 -1.88 7.01 14.06
C HIS A 425 -2.16 5.91 13.01
N MET A 426 -1.12 5.43 12.30
CA MET A 426 -1.25 4.24 11.45
C MET A 426 -1.62 3.00 12.28
N VAL A 427 -0.94 2.80 13.41
CA VAL A 427 -1.21 1.67 14.30
C VAL A 427 -2.62 1.77 14.87
N TRP A 428 -3.00 2.92 15.41
CA TRP A 428 -4.35 3.14 15.94
C TRP A 428 -5.42 2.92 14.87
N SER A 429 -5.16 3.35 13.63
CA SER A 429 -6.12 3.22 12.52
C SER A 429 -6.31 1.77 12.07
N TYR A 430 -5.24 1.02 11.78
CA TYR A 430 -5.47 -0.36 11.35
C TYR A 430 -6.01 -1.27 12.46
N GLN A 431 -5.78 -0.91 13.73
CA GLN A 431 -6.33 -1.64 14.89
C GLN A 431 -7.80 -1.27 15.19
N SER A 432 -8.26 -0.07 14.85
CA SER A 432 -9.52 0.44 15.40
C SER A 432 -10.41 1.22 14.44
N PHE A 433 -10.01 1.41 13.19
CA PHE A 433 -10.86 2.07 12.20
C PHE A 433 -11.98 1.10 11.75
N HIS A 434 -13.23 1.50 11.90
CA HIS A 434 -14.42 0.75 11.49
C HIS A 434 -14.71 1.00 10.01
N ASN A 435 -13.98 0.31 9.12
CA ASN A 435 -14.23 0.44 7.69
C ASN A 435 -15.58 -0.16 7.30
N LYS A 436 -16.28 0.55 6.44
CA LYS A 436 -17.54 0.12 5.86
C LYS A 436 -17.32 -0.82 4.68
N GLN A 437 -18.38 -1.48 4.24
CA GLN A 437 -18.35 -2.26 3.02
C GLN A 437 -17.91 -1.37 1.84
N ASP A 438 -17.02 -1.87 0.99
CA ASP A 438 -16.46 -1.18 -0.19
C ASP A 438 -15.64 0.09 0.11
N GLN A 439 -15.43 0.46 1.37
CA GLN A 439 -14.56 1.56 1.74
C GLN A 439 -13.09 1.10 1.74
N LYS A 440 -12.26 1.74 0.93
CA LYS A 440 -10.82 1.44 0.87
C LYS A 440 -10.05 2.15 1.99
N ILE A 441 -9.14 1.42 2.63
CA ILE A 441 -8.15 2.02 3.55
C ILE A 441 -6.78 1.87 2.92
N LEU A 442 -6.11 3.00 2.71
CA LEU A 442 -4.85 3.10 1.97
C LEU A 442 -3.69 3.34 2.94
N PHE A 443 -2.61 2.62 2.74
CA PHE A 443 -1.39 2.72 3.55
C PHE A 443 -0.15 2.69 2.65
N SER A 444 0.92 3.37 3.05
CA SER A 444 2.28 3.09 2.62
C SER A 444 2.80 1.92 3.46
N GLY A 445 2.51 0.70 3.03
CA GLY A 445 2.68 -0.50 3.86
C GLY A 445 4.10 -1.05 3.87
N GLY A 446 4.74 -1.10 2.72
CA GLY A 446 6.08 -1.64 2.54
C GLY A 446 7.18 -0.60 2.71
N HIS A 447 7.04 0.56 2.09
CA HIS A 447 8.02 1.66 2.16
C HIS A 447 7.92 2.43 3.47
N GLY A 448 6.70 2.69 3.92
CA GLY A 448 6.47 3.41 5.17
C GLY A 448 6.81 4.90 5.07
N ALA A 449 6.44 5.53 3.96
CA ALA A 449 6.73 6.93 3.71
C ALA A 449 5.83 7.86 4.52
N MET A 450 6.41 8.72 5.36
CA MET A 450 5.70 9.83 5.98
C MET A 450 5.34 10.89 4.92
N GLY A 451 4.20 11.58 5.11
CA GLY A 451 3.66 12.55 4.13
C GLY A 451 2.83 11.90 3.01
N TYR A 452 2.56 10.60 3.12
CA TYR A 452 1.81 9.83 2.12
C TYR A 452 0.32 10.18 2.07
N ALA A 453 -0.34 10.33 3.23
CA ALA A 453 -1.79 10.24 3.31
C ALA A 453 -2.56 11.37 2.61
N LEU A 454 -2.14 12.63 2.75
CA LEU A 454 -2.86 13.74 2.11
C LEU A 454 -2.83 13.62 0.57
N PRO A 455 -1.68 13.49 -0.10
CA PRO A 455 -1.67 13.32 -1.54
C PRO A 455 -2.32 12.00 -2.00
N ALA A 456 -2.19 10.90 -1.25
CA ALA A 456 -2.86 9.64 -1.57
C ALA A 456 -4.40 9.76 -1.47
N ALA A 457 -4.92 10.48 -0.48
CA ALA A 457 -6.36 10.79 -0.39
C ALA A 457 -6.82 11.62 -1.60
N ILE A 458 -6.02 12.60 -2.05
CA ILE A 458 -6.32 13.36 -3.27
C ILE A 458 -6.41 12.42 -4.48
N GLY A 459 -5.44 11.54 -4.68
CA GLY A 459 -5.47 10.55 -5.76
C GLY A 459 -6.68 9.61 -5.67
N ALA A 460 -7.02 9.16 -4.47
CA ALA A 460 -8.18 8.32 -4.23
C ALA A 460 -9.52 9.04 -4.52
N HIS A 461 -9.60 10.35 -4.34
CA HIS A 461 -10.76 11.13 -4.74
C HIS A 461 -11.00 11.03 -6.25
N TYR A 462 -9.97 11.21 -7.07
CA TYR A 462 -10.10 11.09 -8.53
C TYR A 462 -10.39 9.64 -8.96
N ALA A 463 -9.86 8.67 -8.25
CA ALA A 463 -10.11 7.25 -8.52
C ALA A 463 -11.56 6.84 -8.28
N THR A 464 -12.18 7.35 -7.20
CA THR A 464 -13.51 6.93 -6.72
C THR A 464 -14.64 7.89 -7.09
N GLY A 465 -14.33 9.16 -7.36
CA GLY A 465 -15.31 10.23 -7.53
C GLY A 465 -16.06 10.59 -6.25
N LYS A 466 -15.66 10.06 -5.09
CA LYS A 466 -16.30 10.24 -3.79
C LYS A 466 -15.51 11.17 -2.87
N PRO A 467 -16.13 11.71 -1.80
CA PRO A 467 -15.40 12.28 -0.69
C PRO A 467 -14.39 11.28 -0.11
N VAL A 468 -13.29 11.77 0.41
CA VAL A 468 -12.20 10.97 0.98
C VAL A 468 -11.78 11.52 2.34
N ALA A 469 -11.03 10.73 3.09
CA ALA A 469 -10.42 11.20 4.33
C ALA A 469 -8.92 10.88 4.37
N CYS A 470 -8.17 11.63 5.17
CA CYS A 470 -6.83 11.23 5.56
C CYS A 470 -6.64 11.37 7.07
N ILE A 471 -5.86 10.46 7.65
CA ILE A 471 -5.49 10.43 9.07
C ILE A 471 -3.98 10.52 9.15
N CYS A 472 -3.48 11.59 9.75
CA CYS A 472 -2.06 11.90 9.82
C CYS A 472 -1.63 12.15 11.27
N GLY A 473 -0.34 12.01 11.57
CA GLY A 473 0.27 12.64 12.72
C GLY A 473 0.86 14.01 12.33
N ASP A 474 1.25 14.79 13.31
CA ASP A 474 1.85 16.11 13.14
C ASP A 474 3.11 16.09 12.25
N GLY A 475 4.09 15.23 12.57
CA GLY A 475 5.30 15.11 11.78
C GLY A 475 5.06 14.62 10.34
N ALA A 476 4.09 13.73 10.14
CA ALA A 476 3.76 13.22 8.81
C ALA A 476 3.01 14.26 7.96
N PHE A 477 2.04 14.95 8.55
CA PHE A 477 1.27 15.98 7.83
C PHE A 477 2.15 17.14 7.37
N GLN A 478 3.18 17.48 8.15
CA GLN A 478 4.15 18.54 7.83
C GLN A 478 4.89 18.27 6.52
N MET A 479 5.16 17.01 6.16
CA MET A 479 6.01 16.67 5.01
C MET A 479 5.40 16.99 3.65
N ASN A 480 4.07 17.01 3.52
CA ASN A 480 3.37 17.38 2.30
C ASN A 480 2.25 18.39 2.56
N ILE A 481 2.46 19.27 3.53
CA ILE A 481 1.50 20.32 3.93
C ILE A 481 1.16 21.28 2.80
N GLN A 482 2.07 21.51 1.85
CA GLN A 482 1.87 22.36 0.68
C GLN A 482 0.73 21.86 -0.23
N GLU A 483 0.37 20.59 -0.16
CA GLU A 483 -0.73 20.03 -0.94
C GLU A 483 -2.12 20.53 -0.47
N LEU A 484 -2.19 21.22 0.66
CA LEU A 484 -3.37 22.00 1.05
C LEU A 484 -3.77 23.03 -0.01
N GLN A 485 -2.79 23.59 -0.75
CA GLN A 485 -3.07 24.47 -1.88
C GLN A 485 -3.76 23.72 -3.04
N TRP A 486 -3.38 22.47 -3.30
CA TRP A 486 -4.07 21.62 -4.28
C TRP A 486 -5.52 21.34 -3.85
N VAL A 487 -5.68 20.89 -2.61
CA VAL A 487 -7.02 20.66 -2.01
C VAL A 487 -7.90 21.90 -2.17
N LYS A 488 -7.38 23.08 -1.85
CA LYS A 488 -8.14 24.34 -1.95
C LYS A 488 -8.43 24.74 -3.38
N ARG A 489 -7.43 24.64 -4.28
CA ARG A 489 -7.57 25.04 -5.70
C ARG A 489 -8.67 24.25 -6.41
N GLU A 490 -8.75 22.94 -6.17
CA GLU A 490 -9.71 22.06 -6.84
C GLU A 490 -10.91 21.72 -5.95
N ASN A 491 -10.99 22.33 -4.76
CA ASN A 491 -12.07 22.12 -3.78
C ASN A 491 -12.34 20.64 -3.49
N ILE A 492 -11.25 19.86 -3.32
CA ILE A 492 -11.32 18.41 -3.11
C ILE A 492 -11.98 18.11 -1.77
N PRO A 493 -13.05 17.31 -1.72
CA PRO A 493 -13.80 17.02 -0.50
C PRO A 493 -13.05 16.01 0.38
N VAL A 494 -11.92 16.43 0.95
CA VAL A 494 -11.10 15.62 1.85
C VAL A 494 -11.32 16.04 3.31
N LYS A 495 -11.57 15.06 4.17
CA LYS A 495 -11.63 15.21 5.62
C LYS A 495 -10.25 14.87 6.19
N MET A 496 -9.54 15.87 6.67
CA MET A 496 -8.19 15.73 7.22
C MET A 496 -8.25 15.67 8.74
N VAL A 497 -7.78 14.59 9.31
CA VAL A 497 -7.64 14.41 10.76
C VAL A 497 -6.15 14.39 11.11
N VAL A 498 -5.69 15.35 11.89
CA VAL A 498 -4.30 15.42 12.38
C VAL A 498 -4.27 15.07 13.86
N MET A 499 -3.72 13.91 14.18
CA MET A 499 -3.49 13.44 15.56
C MET A 499 -2.16 14.04 16.05
N ASN A 500 -2.22 15.20 16.69
CA ASN A 500 -1.06 16.00 17.06
C ASN A 500 -0.67 15.75 18.53
N ASN A 501 0.41 15.03 18.74
CA ASN A 501 1.02 14.85 20.07
C ASN A 501 2.32 15.63 20.27
N GLU A 502 2.61 16.57 19.38
CA GLU A 502 3.81 17.42 19.40
C GLU A 502 5.11 16.59 19.49
N ALA A 503 5.11 15.41 18.84
CA ALA A 503 6.24 14.49 18.90
C ALA A 503 6.30 13.52 17.71
N LEU A 504 7.51 13.12 17.35
CA LEU A 504 7.74 11.93 16.52
C LEU A 504 7.49 10.66 17.37
N GLY A 505 6.20 10.39 17.66
CA GLY A 505 5.77 9.50 18.72
C GLY A 505 6.26 8.05 18.59
N MET A 506 6.44 7.49 17.35
CA MET A 506 7.00 6.14 17.17
C MET A 506 8.45 6.07 17.63
N ILE A 507 9.26 7.08 17.30
CA ILE A 507 10.66 7.14 17.72
C ILE A 507 10.77 7.41 19.22
N ARG A 508 9.93 8.31 19.74
CA ARG A 508 9.86 8.58 21.18
C ARG A 508 9.48 7.32 21.98
N HIS A 509 8.56 6.49 21.46
CA HIS A 509 8.22 5.20 22.06
C HIS A 509 9.43 4.25 22.10
N LEU A 510 10.19 4.18 21.02
CA LEU A 510 11.43 3.41 20.94
C LEU A 510 12.49 3.92 21.95
N GLN A 511 12.66 5.25 22.03
CA GLN A 511 13.60 5.89 22.95
C GLN A 511 13.23 5.63 24.43
N ARG A 512 11.94 5.61 24.75
CA ARG A 512 11.49 5.21 26.08
C ARG A 512 11.86 3.76 26.40
N ASP A 513 11.64 2.84 25.46
CA ASP A 513 11.75 1.41 25.70
C ASP A 513 13.21 0.90 25.68
N TYR A 514 14.10 1.57 24.94
CA TYR A 514 15.45 1.05 24.65
C TYR A 514 16.60 2.05 24.83
N PHE A 515 16.31 3.34 25.12
CA PHE A 515 17.33 4.38 25.21
C PHE A 515 17.19 5.22 26.51
N ASP A 516 16.78 4.59 27.59
CA ASP A 516 16.69 5.19 28.95
C ASP A 516 15.95 6.54 28.98
N CYS A 517 14.91 6.68 28.14
CA CYS A 517 14.13 7.91 27.96
C CYS A 517 14.94 9.13 27.50
N VAL A 518 16.04 8.93 26.79
CA VAL A 518 16.76 10.01 26.12
C VAL A 518 16.04 10.36 24.81
N TYR A 519 15.24 11.44 24.85
CA TYR A 519 14.36 11.86 23.76
C TYR A 519 15.07 12.85 22.80
N ALA A 520 15.97 12.35 21.95
CA ALA A 520 16.68 13.15 20.96
C ALA A 520 15.82 13.35 19.69
N ASP A 521 15.71 14.60 19.22
CA ASP A 521 15.04 15.01 17.98
C ASP A 521 13.58 14.55 17.83
N THR A 522 12.85 14.36 18.93
CA THR A 522 11.50 13.78 18.91
C THR A 522 10.40 14.62 19.52
N SER A 523 10.71 15.72 20.19
CA SER A 523 9.72 16.63 20.79
C SER A 523 10.30 18.03 21.01
N ASP A 524 9.46 18.96 21.46
CA ASP A 524 9.90 20.32 21.78
C ASP A 524 11.03 20.31 22.81
N GLY A 525 11.99 21.22 22.60
CA GLY A 525 13.23 21.28 23.38
C GLY A 525 14.27 20.21 23.03
N SER A 526 13.97 19.25 22.13
CA SER A 526 14.91 18.21 21.70
C SER A 526 15.14 18.16 20.18
N GLY A 527 14.75 19.21 19.43
CA GLY A 527 15.02 19.34 18.00
C GLY A 527 13.78 19.15 17.08
N PHE A 528 12.64 18.71 17.60
CA PHE A 528 11.38 18.63 16.87
C PHE A 528 10.34 19.55 17.50
N SER A 529 9.55 20.24 16.67
CA SER A 529 8.39 21.01 17.10
C SER A 529 7.27 20.90 16.06
N SER A 530 6.05 21.05 16.51
CA SER A 530 4.84 21.06 15.67
C SER A 530 4.28 22.48 15.57
N CYS A 531 3.64 22.80 14.45
CA CYS A 531 2.90 24.07 14.29
C CYS A 531 1.41 23.87 14.64
N ASP A 532 0.64 24.96 14.66
CA ASP A 532 -0.84 24.91 14.66
C ASP A 532 -1.33 24.62 13.23
N PHE A 533 -1.67 23.36 12.96
CA PHE A 533 -2.14 22.94 11.63
C PHE A 533 -3.51 23.50 11.30
N SER A 534 -4.33 23.79 12.31
CA SER A 534 -5.62 24.41 12.09
C SER A 534 -5.47 25.85 11.57
N ASP A 535 -4.51 26.61 12.11
CA ASP A 535 -4.24 27.97 11.62
C ASP A 535 -3.56 27.96 10.25
N VAL A 536 -2.68 26.99 9.98
CA VAL A 536 -2.11 26.80 8.65
C VAL A 536 -3.20 26.49 7.62
N ALA A 537 -4.11 25.56 7.90
CA ALA A 537 -5.21 25.24 7.00
C ALA A 537 -6.13 26.45 6.73
N LYS A 538 -6.43 27.26 7.76
CA LYS A 538 -7.17 28.52 7.59
C LYS A 538 -6.44 29.51 6.71
N ALA A 539 -5.09 29.59 6.78
CA ALA A 539 -4.29 30.43 5.90
C ALA A 539 -4.40 30.01 4.43
N TYR A 540 -4.56 28.71 4.16
CA TYR A 540 -4.89 28.19 2.82
C TYR A 540 -6.37 28.38 2.44
N GLY A 541 -7.20 28.93 3.33
CA GLY A 541 -8.65 29.12 3.12
C GLY A 541 -9.46 27.84 3.25
N ILE A 542 -8.96 26.87 4.01
CA ILE A 542 -9.65 25.62 4.35
C ILE A 542 -10.26 25.76 5.74
N ARG A 543 -11.50 25.30 5.92
CA ARG A 543 -12.15 25.26 7.23
C ARG A 543 -11.35 24.34 8.16
N ALA A 544 -11.03 24.81 9.36
CA ALA A 544 -10.23 24.05 10.30
C ALA A 544 -10.62 24.32 11.76
N LYS A 545 -10.48 23.28 12.59
CA LYS A 545 -10.73 23.35 14.03
C LYS A 545 -9.63 22.59 14.77
N ARG A 546 -9.20 23.12 15.91
CA ARG A 546 -8.30 22.46 16.86
C ARG A 546 -9.08 22.13 18.13
N ILE A 547 -8.97 20.89 18.62
CA ILE A 547 -9.67 20.41 19.81
C ILE A 547 -8.71 19.60 20.70
N GLN A 548 -9.05 19.41 21.97
CA GLN A 548 -8.37 18.44 22.82
C GLN A 548 -8.92 17.04 22.57
N GLY A 549 -8.09 16.00 22.81
CA GLY A 549 -8.51 14.63 22.60
C GLY A 549 -9.75 14.22 23.39
N GLU A 550 -9.91 14.73 24.61
CA GLU A 550 -11.09 14.49 25.45
C GLU A 550 -12.40 15.06 24.88
N ASP A 551 -12.31 16.05 23.98
CA ASP A 551 -13.46 16.71 23.35
C ASP A 551 -13.92 16.04 22.04
N VAL A 552 -13.25 14.98 21.57
CA VAL A 552 -13.50 14.39 20.25
C VAL A 552 -14.98 14.04 20.05
N GLU A 553 -15.63 13.40 21.00
CA GLU A 553 -17.02 12.98 20.89
C GLU A 553 -18.00 14.18 20.82
N ASN A 554 -17.68 15.28 21.48
CA ASN A 554 -18.54 16.46 21.53
C ASN A 554 -18.30 17.45 20.38
N ALA A 555 -17.12 17.45 19.80
CA ALA A 555 -16.66 18.53 18.94
C ALA A 555 -16.42 18.13 17.47
N SER A 556 -16.38 16.85 17.13
CA SER A 556 -16.00 16.40 15.79
C SER A 556 -17.19 16.16 14.85
N GLY A 557 -18.36 15.75 15.33
CA GLY A 557 -19.49 15.32 14.50
C GLY A 557 -19.95 16.41 13.53
N GLU A 558 -20.36 17.58 14.05
CA GLU A 558 -20.80 18.72 13.22
C GLU A 558 -19.73 19.16 12.20
N PHE A 559 -18.47 19.04 12.58
CA PHE A 559 -17.36 19.42 11.74
C PHE A 559 -17.20 18.46 10.54
N LEU A 560 -17.26 17.14 10.76
CA LEU A 560 -17.03 16.11 9.74
C LEU A 560 -18.22 15.92 8.77
N GLU A 561 -19.42 16.38 9.14
CA GLU A 561 -20.64 16.29 8.31
C GLU A 561 -20.70 17.31 7.15
N GLN A 562 -19.89 18.35 7.18
CA GLN A 562 -19.95 19.45 6.21
C GLN A 562 -19.44 19.04 4.83
N ASN A 563 -19.97 19.65 3.78
CA ASN A 563 -19.46 19.49 2.42
C ASN A 563 -18.16 20.29 2.22
N GLY A 564 -17.20 19.71 1.48
CA GLY A 564 -15.92 20.33 1.13
C GLY A 564 -14.75 19.90 1.99
N PRO A 565 -13.56 20.50 1.74
CA PRO A 565 -12.34 20.18 2.50
C PRO A 565 -12.40 20.75 3.92
N GLU A 566 -11.98 19.95 4.86
CA GLU A 566 -11.92 20.33 6.27
C GLU A 566 -10.76 19.68 6.99
N LEU A 567 -10.20 20.38 7.99
CA LEU A 567 -9.15 19.87 8.86
C LEU A 567 -9.59 19.89 10.32
N LEU A 568 -9.48 18.75 10.97
CA LEU A 568 -9.65 18.58 12.41
C LEU A 568 -8.30 18.22 13.02
N GLU A 569 -7.74 19.12 13.82
CA GLU A 569 -6.54 18.88 14.59
C GLU A 569 -6.92 18.46 16.01
N ILE A 570 -6.44 17.29 16.43
CA ILE A 570 -6.72 16.70 17.74
C ILE A 570 -5.45 16.66 18.55
N MET A 571 -5.41 17.44 19.63
CA MET A 571 -4.26 17.51 20.52
C MET A 571 -4.25 16.31 21.45
N LEU A 572 -3.11 15.64 21.51
CA LEU A 572 -2.84 14.51 22.36
C LEU A 572 -1.67 14.82 23.31
N GLU A 573 -1.58 14.08 24.41
CA GLU A 573 -0.41 14.16 25.26
C GLU A 573 0.85 13.67 24.55
N ASN A 574 1.96 14.35 24.78
CA ASN A 574 3.27 14.03 24.21
C ASN A 574 3.74 12.60 24.53
N GLY A 575 3.34 12.05 25.68
CA GLY A 575 3.58 10.68 26.11
C GLY A 575 2.61 9.63 25.61
N THR A 576 1.78 9.93 24.58
CA THR A 576 0.84 8.98 24.00
C THR A 576 1.57 7.95 23.14
N TYR A 577 1.32 6.65 23.37
CA TYR A 577 1.99 5.56 22.71
C TYR A 577 1.01 4.60 22.02
N ALA A 578 1.53 3.77 21.10
CA ALA A 578 0.74 2.79 20.38
C ALA A 578 0.68 1.44 21.10
N TYR A 579 -0.53 0.98 21.42
CA TYR A 579 -0.81 -0.30 22.05
C TYR A 579 -2.03 -0.99 21.38
N PRO A 580 -2.15 -2.34 21.42
CA PRO A 580 -1.20 -3.29 22.00
C PRO A 580 0.10 -3.40 21.20
N LYS A 581 1.18 -3.80 21.86
CA LYS A 581 2.51 -3.93 21.26
C LYS A 581 3.20 -5.21 21.72
N THR A 582 3.75 -5.98 20.77
CA THR A 582 4.63 -7.11 21.10
C THR A 582 6.03 -6.60 21.44
N CYS A 583 6.58 -7.05 22.56
CA CYS A 583 7.97 -6.76 22.92
C CYS A 583 8.95 -7.59 22.07
N LEU A 584 10.15 -7.04 21.89
CA LEU A 584 11.21 -7.76 21.17
C LEU A 584 11.49 -9.12 21.84
N GLY A 585 11.42 -10.19 21.08
CA GLY A 585 11.68 -11.53 21.57
C GLY A 585 10.46 -12.26 22.16
N GLU A 586 9.30 -11.63 22.21
CA GLU A 586 8.05 -12.29 22.60
C GLU A 586 7.31 -12.88 21.37
N PRO A 587 6.51 -13.95 21.56
CA PRO A 587 5.56 -14.41 20.54
C PRO A 587 4.54 -13.33 20.20
N ILE A 588 4.11 -13.25 18.94
CA ILE A 588 3.24 -12.16 18.46
C ILE A 588 1.88 -12.04 19.17
N HIS A 589 1.41 -13.10 19.81
CA HIS A 589 0.16 -13.10 20.58
C HIS A 589 0.37 -12.62 22.04
N ASN A 590 1.61 -12.42 22.49
CA ASN A 590 1.93 -11.93 23.82
C ASN A 590 2.25 -10.43 23.79
N GLN A 591 1.21 -9.61 23.73
CA GLN A 591 1.32 -8.16 23.55
C GLN A 591 1.08 -7.39 24.86
N GLN A 592 1.85 -6.32 25.05
CA GLN A 592 1.64 -5.37 26.14
C GLN A 592 0.56 -4.31 25.81
N PRO A 593 -0.19 -3.81 26.82
CA PRO A 593 -0.31 -4.36 28.18
C PRO A 593 -0.75 -5.82 28.12
N TYR A 594 -0.20 -6.67 28.99
CA TYR A 594 -0.54 -8.10 28.92
C TYR A 594 -2.02 -8.36 29.22
N ILE A 595 -2.58 -9.36 28.54
CA ILE A 595 -3.94 -9.84 28.81
C ILE A 595 -3.99 -10.31 30.27
N PRO A 596 -5.04 -9.96 31.03
CA PRO A 596 -5.22 -10.47 32.40
C PRO A 596 -5.12 -12.00 32.42
N LYS A 597 -4.29 -12.54 33.33
CA LYS A 597 -3.96 -13.97 33.35
C LYS A 597 -5.18 -14.90 33.33
N PRO A 598 -6.27 -14.65 34.08
CA PRO A 598 -7.45 -15.52 34.04
C PRO A 598 -8.08 -15.60 32.64
N ILE A 599 -8.16 -14.46 31.92
CA ILE A 599 -8.69 -14.40 30.56
C ILE A 599 -7.73 -15.12 29.59
N PHE A 600 -6.42 -14.87 29.74
CA PHE A 600 -5.42 -15.53 28.90
C PHE A 600 -5.47 -17.06 29.06
N ASP A 601 -5.48 -17.56 30.31
CA ASP A 601 -5.52 -18.99 30.60
C ASP A 601 -6.82 -19.62 30.02
N GLU A 602 -7.99 -19.00 30.22
CA GLU A 602 -9.26 -19.44 29.65
C GLU A 602 -9.22 -19.51 28.11
N LEU A 603 -8.71 -18.44 27.47
CA LEU A 603 -8.58 -18.41 26.02
C LEU A 603 -7.57 -19.44 25.50
N MET A 604 -6.54 -19.78 26.30
CA MET A 604 -5.57 -20.82 25.92
C MET A 604 -6.10 -22.24 26.10
N GLU A 605 -7.15 -22.48 26.88
CA GLU A 605 -7.81 -23.77 27.06
C GLU A 605 -8.82 -24.09 25.94
N ILE A 606 -9.38 -23.09 25.24
CA ILE A 606 -10.24 -23.24 24.09
C ILE A 606 -9.44 -23.79 22.89
#